data_6435b3bd2e338f149934f2f0b71ef3aa
#
_entry.id   6435b3bd2e338f149934f2f0b71ef3aa
#
_cell.length_a   1.000
_cell.length_b   1.000
_cell.length_c   1.000
_cell.angle_alpha   90.00
_cell.angle_beta   90.00
_cell.angle_gamma   90.00
#
_symmetry.space_group_name_H-M   'P 1'
#
loop_
_entity.id
_entity.type
_entity.pdbx_description
1 polymer ?
#
loop_
_entity_poly.entity_id
_entity_poly.type
_entity_poly.pdbx_seq_one_letter_code
_entity_poly.pdbx_strand_id
1 'polypeptide(L)'
;AVVHFGGGCTGEIISAEGLVLTNHHCGYSYIQQHSSVEHDYLTDGFWAMSRKEELPCKGLTVTFIDRILDVTPYVKEQLAKDENPEGLNYLSPSYLSKVAKRFAEQENIEITPFTALELKPFYGANRYYLFIKTIYKDVRMVGAPPSSIGKFGADTDNWMWPRHCGDFSMFRIYATPDGKPADYNESNIPLKVKKHLTINLGGIKEGDFTFVMGFPGRNWRYMISDEVEERMQTTNFMRKTVRTVRLNNLLEEMLKSDKVRIQYASKYASSANYWKNAIGMNEGLVQLKVLDTK
;
A
#
# COMPACT_ATOMS: atom_id res chain seq x y z
N ALA A 1 0.56 0.98 15.90
CA ALA A 1 0.25 -0.43 15.59
C ALA A 1 -0.26 -0.60 14.14
N VAL A 2 -0.84 0.45 13.54
CA VAL A 2 -1.19 0.47 12.11
C VAL A 2 -0.08 1.15 11.35
N VAL A 3 0.44 0.52 10.30
CA VAL A 3 1.62 0.95 9.56
C VAL A 3 1.37 0.97 8.05
N HIS A 4 2.12 1.82 7.34
CA HIS A 4 2.12 1.82 5.89
C HIS A 4 3.07 0.74 5.38
N PHE A 5 2.56 -0.22 4.65
CA PHE A 5 3.29 -1.40 4.17
C PHE A 5 3.58 -1.29 2.67
N GLY A 6 4.85 -1.45 2.30
CA GLY A 6 5.29 -1.52 0.90
C GLY A 6 4.94 -0.30 0.04
N GLY A 7 4.66 0.87 0.65
CA GLY A 7 4.35 2.10 -0.07
C GLY A 7 2.93 2.22 -0.63
N GLY A 8 2.04 1.25 -0.39
CA GLY A 8 0.68 1.28 -0.95
C GLY A 8 -0.38 0.54 -0.15
N CYS A 9 0.01 -0.22 0.87
CA CYS A 9 -0.89 -1.03 1.68
C CYS A 9 -0.89 -0.62 3.15
N THR A 10 -1.84 -1.13 3.89
CA THR A 10 -1.86 -1.08 5.36
C THR A 10 -1.35 -2.41 5.91
N GLY A 11 -0.59 -2.36 6.98
CA GLY A 11 -0.21 -3.51 7.80
C GLY A 11 -0.56 -3.26 9.26
N GLU A 12 -0.87 -4.33 9.99
CA GLU A 12 -1.19 -4.32 11.40
C GLU A 12 -0.08 -5.00 12.19
N ILE A 13 0.47 -4.32 13.18
CA ILE A 13 1.40 -4.94 14.12
C ILE A 13 0.60 -5.77 15.12
N ILE A 14 0.80 -7.07 15.15
CA ILE A 14 0.01 -8.02 15.93
C ILE A 14 0.80 -8.74 17.03
N SER A 15 2.06 -8.37 17.24
CA SER A 15 2.86 -8.89 18.34
C SER A 15 3.84 -7.85 18.89
N ALA A 16 4.30 -8.07 20.12
CA ALA A 16 5.31 -7.23 20.76
C ALA A 16 6.68 -7.25 20.04
N GLU A 17 6.90 -8.23 19.15
CA GLU A 17 8.14 -8.45 18.41
C GLU A 17 7.96 -8.16 16.91
N GLY A 18 7.21 -7.12 16.58
CA GLY A 18 7.14 -6.55 15.24
C GLY A 18 6.53 -7.47 14.15
N LEU A 19 5.70 -8.45 14.53
CA LEU A 19 4.97 -9.26 13.55
C LEU A 19 3.88 -8.41 12.91
N VAL A 20 3.91 -8.34 11.59
CA VAL A 20 2.97 -7.58 10.76
C VAL A 20 2.03 -8.52 10.05
N LEU A 21 0.74 -8.29 10.15
CA LEU A 21 -0.30 -8.89 9.33
C LEU A 21 -0.68 -7.90 8.23
N THR A 22 -0.83 -8.37 6.99
CA THR A 22 -1.32 -7.59 5.86
C THR A 22 -2.00 -8.51 4.85
N ASN A 23 -2.52 -7.97 3.75
CA ASN A 23 -3.14 -8.78 2.71
C ASN A 23 -2.12 -9.63 1.94
N HIS A 24 -2.56 -10.77 1.43
CA HIS A 24 -1.77 -11.62 0.53
C HIS A 24 -1.37 -10.86 -0.74
N HIS A 25 -2.31 -10.12 -1.34
CA HIS A 25 -2.03 -9.33 -2.53
C HIS A 25 -1.01 -8.20 -2.29
N CYS A 26 -0.90 -7.67 -1.06
CA CYS A 26 0.12 -6.71 -0.68
C CYS A 26 1.51 -7.34 -0.55
N GLY A 27 1.57 -8.58 -0.11
CA GLY A 27 2.79 -9.38 -0.03
C GLY A 27 3.19 -10.08 -1.33
N TYR A 28 2.32 -10.10 -2.34
CA TYR A 28 2.42 -10.98 -3.50
C TYR A 28 3.75 -10.87 -4.27
N SER A 29 4.25 -9.65 -4.47
CA SER A 29 5.55 -9.42 -5.12
C SER A 29 6.74 -9.96 -4.32
N TYR A 30 6.64 -9.99 -3.01
CA TYR A 30 7.67 -10.50 -2.11
C TYR A 30 7.61 -12.03 -2.00
N ILE A 31 6.42 -12.61 -2.03
CA ILE A 31 6.25 -14.07 -2.18
C ILE A 31 6.88 -14.51 -3.50
N GLN A 32 6.59 -13.80 -4.60
CA GLN A 32 7.21 -14.04 -5.90
C GLN A 32 8.73 -13.90 -5.86
N GLN A 33 9.27 -12.91 -5.16
CA GLN A 33 10.72 -12.65 -5.06
C GLN A 33 11.48 -13.88 -4.53
N HIS A 34 10.84 -14.66 -3.67
CA HIS A 34 11.40 -15.86 -3.06
C HIS A 34 10.97 -17.16 -3.76
N SER A 35 10.13 -17.07 -4.79
CA SER A 35 9.66 -18.24 -5.52
C SER A 35 10.60 -18.62 -6.67
N SER A 36 10.82 -19.92 -6.84
CA SER A 36 11.52 -20.53 -7.98
C SER A 36 10.71 -21.73 -8.48
N VAL A 37 11.18 -22.41 -9.52
CA VAL A 37 10.53 -23.64 -10.00
C VAL A 37 10.63 -24.75 -8.96
N GLU A 38 11.73 -24.79 -8.20
CA GLU A 38 11.98 -25.78 -7.14
C GLU A 38 11.25 -25.44 -5.83
N HIS A 39 10.94 -24.17 -5.61
CA HIS A 39 10.28 -23.67 -4.42
C HIS A 39 9.21 -22.64 -4.80
N ASP A 40 8.06 -23.09 -5.26
CA ASP A 40 7.00 -22.23 -5.74
C ASP A 40 6.09 -21.75 -4.59
N TYR A 41 6.58 -20.81 -3.79
CA TYR A 41 5.82 -20.25 -2.67
C TYR A 41 4.53 -19.53 -3.08
N LEU A 42 4.36 -19.16 -4.36
CA LEU A 42 3.09 -18.66 -4.87
C LEU A 42 2.03 -19.75 -4.91
N THR A 43 2.43 -20.98 -5.28
CA THR A 43 1.53 -22.13 -5.40
C THR A 43 1.39 -22.88 -4.07
N ASP A 44 2.48 -23.09 -3.34
CA ASP A 44 2.55 -23.95 -2.17
C ASP A 44 2.36 -23.20 -0.84
N GLY A 45 2.53 -21.86 -0.89
CA GLY A 45 2.64 -21.04 0.30
C GLY A 45 4.02 -21.16 0.97
N PHE A 46 4.21 -20.40 2.05
CA PHE A 46 5.44 -20.42 2.83
C PHE A 46 5.14 -20.17 4.31
N TRP A 47 5.82 -20.88 5.20
CA TRP A 47 5.73 -20.69 6.64
C TRP A 47 7.10 -20.89 7.27
N ALA A 48 7.69 -19.82 7.82
CA ALA A 48 8.90 -19.90 8.63
C ALA A 48 8.59 -20.53 9.99
N MET A 49 9.21 -21.65 10.31
CA MET A 49 9.03 -22.34 11.60
C MET A 49 9.98 -21.80 12.67
N SER A 50 10.94 -20.97 12.28
CA SER A 50 11.88 -20.29 13.16
C SER A 50 12.29 -18.93 12.63
N ARG A 51 12.87 -18.06 13.49
CA ARG A 51 13.41 -16.76 13.07
C ARG A 51 14.48 -16.83 11.98
N LYS A 52 15.23 -17.93 11.93
CA LYS A 52 16.28 -18.14 10.93
C LYS A 52 15.74 -18.44 9.55
N GLU A 53 14.50 -18.91 9.47
CA GLU A 53 13.83 -19.22 8.20
C GLU A 53 13.07 -18.01 7.64
N GLU A 54 12.90 -16.94 8.41
CA GLU A 54 12.25 -15.72 7.93
C GLU A 54 13.05 -15.09 6.78
N LEU A 55 12.40 -14.85 5.63
CA LEU A 55 13.06 -14.49 4.37
C LEU A 55 13.15 -12.97 4.19
N PRO A 56 14.35 -12.38 4.05
CA PRO A 56 14.53 -10.94 3.87
C PRO A 56 13.90 -10.45 2.56
N CYS A 57 13.00 -9.48 2.61
CA CYS A 57 12.30 -8.93 1.46
C CYS A 57 12.99 -7.68 0.94
N LYS A 58 13.77 -7.81 -0.12
CA LYS A 58 14.53 -6.70 -0.70
C LYS A 58 13.58 -5.61 -1.23
N GLY A 59 13.78 -4.38 -0.77
CA GLY A 59 13.00 -3.22 -1.20
C GLY A 59 11.66 -3.05 -0.47
N LEU A 60 11.28 -4.00 0.40
CA LEU A 60 10.11 -3.83 1.26
C LEU A 60 10.44 -2.83 2.39
N THR A 61 9.50 -1.94 2.64
CA THR A 61 9.58 -1.01 3.76
C THR A 61 8.30 -1.04 4.58
N VAL A 62 8.44 -0.84 5.88
CA VAL A 62 7.32 -0.58 6.78
C VAL A 62 7.52 0.78 7.41
N THR A 63 6.51 1.64 7.29
CA THR A 63 6.61 3.04 7.72
C THR A 63 5.62 3.32 8.84
N PHE A 64 6.14 3.84 9.94
CA PHE A 64 5.36 4.33 11.07
C PHE A 64 5.12 5.83 10.95
N ILE A 65 3.96 6.30 11.38
CA ILE A 65 3.70 7.71 11.63
C ILE A 65 4.03 7.97 13.10
N ASP A 66 5.09 8.74 13.34
CA ASP A 66 5.54 9.06 14.71
C ASP A 66 4.79 10.26 15.26
N ARG A 67 4.62 11.30 14.43
CA ARG A 67 3.93 12.54 14.82
C ARG A 67 3.15 13.11 13.64
N ILE A 68 2.05 13.76 13.95
CA ILE A 68 1.26 14.58 13.02
C ILE A 68 1.16 15.97 13.64
N LEU A 69 1.66 16.99 12.94
CA LEU A 69 1.68 18.37 13.41
C LEU A 69 0.78 19.23 12.52
N ASP A 70 -0.09 20.04 13.12
CA ASP A 70 -0.79 21.10 12.39
C ASP A 70 0.20 22.25 12.15
N VAL A 71 0.64 22.40 10.93
CA VAL A 71 1.59 23.45 10.49
C VAL A 71 0.90 24.49 9.63
N THR A 72 -0.40 24.57 9.69
CA THR A 72 -1.22 25.49 8.88
C THR A 72 -0.75 26.95 8.95
N PRO A 73 -0.50 27.55 10.14
CA PRO A 73 -0.04 28.94 10.21
C PRO A 73 1.30 29.13 9.51
N TYR A 74 2.24 28.23 9.74
CA TYR A 74 3.57 28.27 9.13
C TYR A 74 3.50 28.19 7.60
N VAL A 75 2.75 27.24 7.05
CA VAL A 75 2.62 27.06 5.59
C VAL A 75 1.98 28.31 4.96
N LYS A 76 0.94 28.88 5.58
CA LYS A 76 0.30 30.12 5.09
C LYS A 76 1.26 31.30 5.09
N GLU A 77 2.11 31.41 6.09
CA GLU A 77 3.17 32.42 6.15
C GLU A 77 4.20 32.25 5.03
N GLN A 78 4.66 30.99 4.75
CA GLN A 78 5.58 30.72 3.65
C GLN A 78 4.94 31.02 2.28
N LEU A 79 3.67 30.66 2.08
CA LEU A 79 2.93 30.97 0.85
C LEU A 79 2.80 32.48 0.62
N ALA A 80 2.67 33.27 1.68
CA ALA A 80 2.61 34.71 1.58
C ALA A 80 3.98 35.37 1.30
N LYS A 81 5.07 34.74 1.73
CA LYS A 81 6.44 35.21 1.49
C LYS A 81 7.01 34.80 0.14
N ASP A 82 6.70 33.60 -0.32
CA ASP A 82 7.22 33.05 -1.55
C ASP A 82 6.38 33.53 -2.74
N GLU A 83 6.96 34.32 -3.64
CA GLU A 83 6.28 34.76 -4.87
C GLU A 83 5.86 33.54 -5.71
N ASN A 84 4.59 33.51 -6.10
CA ASN A 84 4.04 32.48 -6.97
C ASN A 84 3.04 33.09 -7.96
N PRO A 85 3.50 33.52 -9.14
CA PRO A 85 2.65 34.15 -10.14
C PRO A 85 1.48 33.28 -10.61
N GLU A 86 1.65 31.94 -10.57
CA GLU A 86 0.61 30.97 -11.01
C GLU A 86 -0.36 30.58 -9.90
N GLY A 87 -0.08 30.97 -8.65
CA GLY A 87 -0.97 30.69 -7.51
C GLY A 87 -1.14 29.24 -7.09
N LEU A 88 -0.31 28.31 -7.62
CA LEU A 88 -0.49 26.85 -7.43
C LEU A 88 0.38 26.23 -6.31
N ASN A 89 1.25 27.00 -5.66
CA ASN A 89 2.16 26.48 -4.63
C ASN A 89 1.42 25.77 -3.48
N TYR A 90 0.24 26.24 -3.12
CA TYR A 90 -0.54 25.71 -2.01
C TYR A 90 -0.92 24.23 -2.13
N LEU A 91 -0.90 23.64 -3.34
CA LEU A 91 -1.13 22.22 -3.62
C LEU A 91 0.09 21.52 -4.21
N SER A 92 1.15 22.26 -4.58
CA SER A 92 2.33 21.68 -5.25
C SER A 92 3.11 20.75 -4.31
N PRO A 93 3.22 19.44 -4.61
CA PRO A 93 3.99 18.52 -3.77
C PRO A 93 5.47 18.90 -3.63
N SER A 94 6.07 19.43 -4.70
CA SER A 94 7.46 19.87 -4.70
C SER A 94 7.68 21.09 -3.81
N TYR A 95 6.78 22.05 -3.85
CA TYR A 95 6.81 23.21 -2.96
C TYR A 95 6.58 22.80 -1.50
N LEU A 96 5.53 22.03 -1.23
CA LEU A 96 5.21 21.56 0.11
C LEU A 96 6.35 20.73 0.73
N SER A 97 7.06 19.94 -0.09
CA SER A 97 8.25 19.22 0.37
C SER A 97 9.39 20.15 0.81
N LYS A 98 9.59 21.28 0.11
CA LYS A 98 10.59 22.30 0.52
C LYS A 98 10.18 22.99 1.83
N VAL A 99 8.89 23.33 1.95
CA VAL A 99 8.34 23.94 3.17
C VAL A 99 8.46 22.99 4.36
N ALA A 100 8.19 21.68 4.17
CA ALA A 100 8.35 20.67 5.21
C ALA A 100 9.80 20.59 5.73
N LYS A 101 10.79 20.66 4.84
CA LYS A 101 12.22 20.68 5.22
C LYS A 101 12.58 21.93 6.01
N ARG A 102 12.18 23.12 5.53
CA ARG A 102 12.40 24.39 6.25
C ARG A 102 11.82 24.36 7.67
N PHE A 103 10.58 23.82 7.79
CA PHE A 103 9.96 23.66 9.10
C PHE A 103 10.74 22.72 10.00
N ALA A 104 11.19 21.57 9.46
CA ALA A 104 11.95 20.60 10.22
C ALA A 104 13.30 21.16 10.72
N GLU A 105 13.98 21.94 9.90
CA GLU A 105 15.22 22.65 10.25
C GLU A 105 14.97 23.66 11.38
N GLN A 106 13.92 24.48 11.26
CA GLN A 106 13.55 25.47 12.28
C GLN A 106 13.20 24.82 13.62
N GLU A 107 12.47 23.72 13.61
CA GLU A 107 12.03 23.01 14.82
C GLU A 107 13.05 21.98 15.30
N ASN A 108 14.25 21.93 14.72
CA ASN A 108 15.32 21.00 15.07
C ASN A 108 14.84 19.53 15.04
N ILE A 109 14.01 19.16 14.05
CA ILE A 109 13.56 17.78 13.85
C ILE A 109 14.70 17.00 13.23
N GLU A 110 15.16 15.94 13.91
CA GLU A 110 16.22 15.08 13.41
C GLU A 110 15.77 14.35 12.13
N ILE A 111 16.53 14.54 11.04
CA ILE A 111 16.31 13.87 9.77
C ILE A 111 17.44 12.89 9.52
N THR A 112 17.11 11.60 9.46
CA THR A 112 18.01 10.51 9.13
C THR A 112 17.66 9.91 7.78
N PRO A 113 18.45 9.00 7.19
CA PRO A 113 18.08 8.24 6.00
C PRO A 113 16.81 7.38 6.15
N PHE A 114 16.33 7.23 7.38
CA PHE A 114 15.11 6.49 7.73
C PHE A 114 13.95 7.40 8.14
N THR A 115 14.10 8.71 8.01
CA THR A 115 13.06 9.70 8.31
C THR A 115 12.38 10.15 7.02
N ALA A 116 11.05 10.17 6.99
CA ALA A 116 10.30 10.79 5.92
C ALA A 116 9.42 11.92 6.47
N LEU A 117 9.46 13.05 5.79
CA LEU A 117 8.58 14.19 6.04
C LEU A 117 7.54 14.26 4.92
N GLU A 118 6.26 14.29 5.27
CA GLU A 118 5.18 14.44 4.30
C GLU A 118 4.22 15.54 4.75
N LEU A 119 4.25 16.66 4.04
CA LEU A 119 3.34 17.79 4.26
C LEU A 119 2.16 17.66 3.29
N LYS A 120 0.95 17.52 3.86
CA LYS A 120 -0.28 17.35 3.08
C LYS A 120 -1.27 18.48 3.31
N PRO A 121 -1.89 19.00 2.23
CA PRO A 121 -3.04 19.86 2.32
C PRO A 121 -4.31 19.04 2.61
N PHE A 122 -5.15 19.56 3.48
CA PHE A 122 -6.45 19.00 3.84
C PHE A 122 -7.56 20.05 3.65
N TYR A 123 -8.78 19.59 3.41
CA TYR A 123 -9.97 20.44 3.26
C TYR A 123 -9.77 21.55 2.21
N GLY A 124 -9.32 21.17 1.00
CA GLY A 124 -9.05 22.16 -0.05
C GLY A 124 -7.94 23.15 0.30
N ALA A 125 -6.88 22.68 1.00
CA ALA A 125 -5.76 23.51 1.49
C ALA A 125 -6.12 24.53 2.59
N ASN A 126 -7.26 24.35 3.27
CA ASN A 126 -7.59 25.15 4.45
C ASN A 126 -6.74 24.76 5.66
N ARG A 127 -6.23 23.53 5.70
CA ARG A 127 -5.35 22.99 6.73
C ARG A 127 -4.17 22.27 6.11
N TYR A 128 -3.04 22.31 6.85
CA TYR A 128 -1.83 21.61 6.45
C TYR A 128 -1.27 20.81 7.63
N TYR A 129 -1.05 19.51 7.39
CA TYR A 129 -0.49 18.62 8.41
C TYR A 129 0.84 18.06 7.94
N LEU A 130 1.85 18.16 8.79
CA LEU A 130 3.15 17.54 8.60
C LEU A 130 3.17 16.18 9.30
N PHE A 131 3.34 15.13 8.52
CA PHE A 131 3.56 13.77 8.99
C PHE A 131 5.07 13.51 9.10
N ILE A 132 5.54 13.22 10.29
CA ILE A 132 6.91 12.78 10.55
C ILE A 132 6.86 11.28 10.70
N LYS A 133 7.65 10.56 9.89
CA LYS A 133 7.56 9.12 9.74
C LYS A 133 8.92 8.46 9.90
N THR A 134 8.94 7.26 10.47
CA THR A 134 10.12 6.37 10.51
C THR A 134 9.93 5.20 9.56
N ILE A 135 10.94 4.92 8.74
CA ILE A 135 10.95 3.87 7.72
C ILE A 135 11.87 2.74 8.18
N TYR A 136 11.33 1.54 8.35
CA TYR A 136 12.09 0.31 8.58
C TYR A 136 12.26 -0.42 7.25
N LYS A 137 13.49 -0.86 6.95
CA LYS A 137 13.86 -1.49 5.69
C LYS A 137 14.24 -2.97 5.82
N ASP A 138 14.61 -3.45 7.01
CA ASP A 138 14.78 -4.88 7.26
C ASP A 138 13.42 -5.48 7.64
N VAL A 139 12.72 -5.94 6.61
CA VAL A 139 11.42 -6.60 6.75
C VAL A 139 11.51 -7.98 6.12
N ARG A 140 11.09 -9.01 6.88
CA ARG A 140 11.25 -10.40 6.48
C ARG A 140 9.89 -11.08 6.38
N MET A 141 9.70 -11.93 5.37
CA MET A 141 8.50 -12.74 5.20
C MET A 141 8.50 -13.87 6.24
N VAL A 142 7.42 -13.96 6.99
CA VAL A 142 7.17 -14.99 8.01
C VAL A 142 6.27 -16.07 7.47
N GLY A 143 5.25 -15.67 6.69
CA GLY A 143 4.35 -16.65 6.12
C GLY A 143 3.34 -16.04 5.16
N ALA A 144 2.89 -16.88 4.25
CA ALA A 144 1.78 -16.60 3.35
C ALA A 144 1.11 -17.91 2.93
N PRO A 145 -0.22 -17.97 2.88
CA PRO A 145 -0.91 -19.14 2.36
C PRO A 145 -0.65 -19.27 0.86
N PRO A 146 -0.87 -20.46 0.28
CA PRO A 146 -0.87 -20.64 -1.17
C PRO A 146 -1.87 -19.71 -1.86
N SER A 147 -1.61 -19.36 -3.13
CA SER A 147 -2.51 -18.49 -3.90
C SER A 147 -3.92 -19.06 -4.05
N SER A 148 -4.08 -20.40 -3.96
CA SER A 148 -5.39 -21.07 -3.90
C SER A 148 -6.25 -20.67 -2.69
N ILE A 149 -5.63 -20.13 -1.63
CA ILE A 149 -6.29 -19.57 -0.45
C ILE A 149 -6.22 -18.04 -0.50
N GLY A 150 -5.01 -17.47 -0.63
CA GLY A 150 -4.78 -16.03 -0.57
C GLY A 150 -5.43 -15.25 -1.70
N LYS A 151 -5.64 -15.90 -2.85
CA LYS A 151 -6.29 -15.34 -4.04
C LYS A 151 -7.38 -16.29 -4.57
N PHE A 152 -8.13 -16.93 -3.68
CA PHE A 152 -9.24 -17.81 -4.10
C PHE A 152 -10.22 -17.05 -5.00
N GLY A 153 -10.69 -17.73 -6.08
CA GLY A 153 -11.50 -17.10 -7.12
C GLY A 153 -10.71 -16.27 -8.12
N ALA A 154 -9.40 -16.08 -7.90
CA ALA A 154 -8.45 -15.42 -8.79
C ALA A 154 -8.99 -14.07 -9.38
N ASP A 155 -8.78 -13.84 -10.67
CA ASP A 155 -9.27 -12.62 -11.33
C ASP A 155 -10.78 -12.67 -11.62
N THR A 156 -11.41 -13.86 -11.61
CA THR A 156 -12.86 -14.01 -11.78
C THR A 156 -13.64 -13.36 -10.65
N ASP A 157 -13.19 -13.53 -9.41
CA ASP A 157 -13.87 -12.97 -8.24
C ASP A 157 -13.34 -11.59 -7.84
N ASN A 158 -12.26 -11.10 -8.46
CA ASN A 158 -11.74 -9.77 -8.17
C ASN A 158 -12.76 -8.69 -8.54
N TRP A 159 -12.94 -7.69 -7.68
CA TRP A 159 -13.97 -6.65 -7.77
C TRP A 159 -15.41 -7.19 -7.73
N MET A 160 -15.58 -8.40 -7.22
CA MET A 160 -16.89 -9.01 -7.00
C MET A 160 -17.15 -9.20 -5.50
N TRP A 161 -18.41 -9.28 -5.13
CA TRP A 161 -18.84 -9.53 -3.76
C TRP A 161 -19.94 -10.63 -3.77
N PRO A 162 -19.95 -11.55 -2.81
CA PRO A 162 -18.97 -11.75 -1.72
C PRO A 162 -17.65 -12.38 -2.18
N ARG A 163 -16.60 -12.22 -1.33
CA ARG A 163 -15.29 -12.86 -1.52
C ARG A 163 -15.08 -13.96 -0.48
N HIS A 164 -14.44 -15.06 -0.87
CA HIS A 164 -14.16 -16.22 -0.02
C HIS A 164 -12.66 -16.52 0.10
N CYS A 165 -11.80 -15.56 -0.16
CA CYS A 165 -10.35 -15.71 -0.06
C CYS A 165 -9.83 -15.46 1.35
N GLY A 166 -8.78 -16.18 1.74
CA GLY A 166 -7.94 -15.88 2.90
C GLY A 166 -6.82 -14.94 2.51
N ASP A 167 -7.16 -13.69 2.17
CA ASP A 167 -6.23 -12.68 1.63
C ASP A 167 -5.37 -12.09 2.75
N PHE A 168 -4.41 -12.87 3.26
CA PHE A 168 -3.46 -12.43 4.29
C PHE A 168 -2.04 -12.90 4.00
N SER A 169 -1.07 -12.18 4.55
CA SER A 169 0.34 -12.56 4.62
C SER A 169 0.99 -11.94 5.85
N MET A 170 2.06 -12.55 6.33
CA MET A 170 2.74 -12.16 7.56
C MET A 170 4.20 -11.83 7.29
N PHE A 171 4.64 -10.73 7.88
CA PHE A 171 6.02 -10.23 7.83
C PHE A 171 6.49 -9.86 9.23
N ARG A 172 7.78 -9.64 9.39
CA ARG A 172 8.35 -9.15 10.64
C ARG A 172 9.33 -8.03 10.37
N ILE A 173 9.23 -6.99 11.20
CA ILE A 173 10.16 -5.87 11.18
C ILE A 173 11.35 -6.22 12.05
N TYR A 174 12.54 -5.99 11.51
CA TYR A 174 13.81 -6.10 12.23
C TYR A 174 14.45 -4.72 12.37
N ALA A 175 15.21 -4.56 13.43
CA ALA A 175 15.90 -3.33 13.78
C ALA A 175 17.26 -3.66 14.44
N THR A 176 18.10 -2.66 14.62
CA THR A 176 19.30 -2.79 15.42
C THR A 176 18.95 -3.20 16.87
N PRO A 177 19.88 -3.76 17.66
CA PRO A 177 19.63 -4.14 19.05
C PRO A 177 19.12 -3.01 19.94
N ASP A 178 19.44 -1.75 19.63
CA ASP A 178 18.92 -0.56 20.30
C ASP A 178 17.58 -0.05 19.74
N GLY A 179 16.97 -0.80 18.80
CA GLY A 179 15.64 -0.54 18.25
C GLY A 179 15.60 0.50 17.12
N LYS A 180 16.73 0.95 16.61
CA LYS A 180 16.79 1.92 15.51
C LYS A 180 16.55 1.24 14.17
N PRO A 181 15.92 1.93 13.20
CA PRO A 181 15.78 1.42 11.85
C PRO A 181 17.16 1.23 11.19
N ALA A 182 17.29 0.18 10.41
CA ALA A 182 18.50 -0.17 9.68
C ALA A 182 18.17 -0.83 8.35
N ASP A 183 19.15 -0.88 7.46
CA ASP A 183 19.13 -1.79 6.32
C ASP A 183 19.30 -3.24 6.80
N TYR A 184 19.00 -4.21 5.93
CA TYR A 184 19.15 -5.63 6.29
C TYR A 184 20.55 -5.94 6.84
N ASN A 185 20.57 -6.61 8.00
CA ASN A 185 21.77 -7.17 8.61
C ASN A 185 21.40 -8.41 9.42
N GLU A 186 22.24 -9.44 9.38
CA GLU A 186 22.03 -10.68 10.16
C GLU A 186 22.00 -10.45 11.67
N SER A 187 22.68 -9.41 12.16
CA SER A 187 22.71 -9.02 13.57
C SER A 187 21.45 -8.27 14.02
N ASN A 188 20.60 -7.84 13.11
CA ASN A 188 19.34 -7.20 13.46
C ASN A 188 18.42 -8.19 14.19
N ILE A 189 17.66 -7.66 15.14
CA ILE A 189 16.72 -8.43 15.95
C ILE A 189 15.27 -7.98 15.66
N PRO A 190 14.26 -8.81 15.96
CA PRO A 190 12.87 -8.40 15.88
C PRO A 190 12.60 -7.08 16.59
N LEU A 191 11.93 -6.14 15.93
CA LEU A 191 11.62 -4.83 16.49
C LEU A 191 10.71 -4.97 17.71
N LYS A 192 11.15 -4.50 18.86
CA LYS A 192 10.29 -4.36 20.04
C LYS A 192 9.41 -3.13 19.89
N VAL A 193 8.11 -3.34 19.67
CA VAL A 193 7.15 -2.26 19.47
C VAL A 193 6.54 -1.77 20.78
N LYS A 194 6.20 -0.49 20.84
CA LYS A 194 5.53 0.11 22.02
C LYS A 194 4.10 -0.39 22.18
N LYS A 195 3.41 -0.66 21.07
CA LYS A 195 2.02 -1.15 21.04
C LYS A 195 1.79 -2.04 19.82
N HIS A 196 0.96 -3.03 20.01
CA HIS A 196 0.43 -3.90 18.94
C HIS A 196 -1.08 -4.08 19.12
N LEU A 197 -1.76 -4.58 18.09
CA LEU A 197 -3.18 -4.92 18.12
C LEU A 197 -3.35 -6.33 18.70
N THR A 198 -4.36 -6.51 19.49
CA THR A 198 -4.76 -7.82 20.02
C THR A 198 -5.76 -8.45 19.08
N ILE A 199 -5.52 -9.72 18.70
CA ILE A 199 -6.45 -10.50 17.91
C ILE A 199 -7.57 -11.00 18.83
N ASN A 200 -8.81 -10.64 18.50
CA ASN A 200 -9.99 -11.15 19.20
C ASN A 200 -10.47 -12.46 18.56
N LEU A 201 -10.22 -13.59 19.21
CA LEU A 201 -10.68 -14.91 18.76
C LEU A 201 -12.15 -15.18 19.08
N GLY A 202 -12.79 -14.35 19.90
CA GLY A 202 -14.23 -14.45 20.19
C GLY A 202 -15.15 -13.98 19.07
N GLY A 203 -14.57 -13.34 18.04
CA GLY A 203 -15.32 -12.79 16.91
C GLY A 203 -16.13 -11.54 17.28
N ILE A 204 -17.09 -11.22 16.43
CA ILE A 204 -18.02 -10.09 16.57
C ILE A 204 -19.47 -10.60 16.46
N LYS A 205 -20.43 -9.85 16.99
CA LYS A 205 -21.86 -10.11 16.93
C LYS A 205 -22.57 -8.99 16.22
N GLU A 206 -23.78 -9.24 15.74
CA GLU A 206 -24.64 -8.19 15.22
C GLU A 206 -24.90 -7.10 16.29
N GLY A 207 -24.73 -5.84 15.89
CA GLY A 207 -24.83 -4.69 16.78
C GLY A 207 -23.53 -4.25 17.45
N ASP A 208 -22.45 -5.02 17.33
CA ASP A 208 -21.15 -4.60 17.85
C ASP A 208 -20.60 -3.42 17.04
N PHE A 209 -19.95 -2.49 17.75
CA PHE A 209 -19.25 -1.39 17.09
C PHE A 209 -17.98 -1.89 16.39
N THR A 210 -17.87 -1.60 15.11
CA THR A 210 -16.68 -1.91 14.30
C THR A 210 -16.22 -0.72 13.50
N PHE A 211 -14.91 -0.62 13.21
CA PHE A 211 -14.36 0.40 12.35
C PHE A 211 -13.13 -0.13 11.60
N VAL A 212 -12.78 0.54 10.48
CA VAL A 212 -11.59 0.23 9.68
C VAL A 212 -10.61 1.38 9.81
N MET A 213 -9.34 1.05 10.07
CA MET A 213 -8.25 2.02 10.17
C MET A 213 -7.14 1.63 9.20
N GLY A 214 -6.56 2.61 8.52
CA GLY A 214 -5.42 2.34 7.64
C GLY A 214 -5.17 3.44 6.62
N PHE A 215 -4.47 3.06 5.54
CA PHE A 215 -4.06 3.92 4.44
C PHE A 215 -4.86 3.56 3.19
N PRO A 216 -6.05 4.14 3.00
CA PRO A 216 -6.89 3.82 1.86
C PRO A 216 -6.28 4.36 0.55
N GLY A 217 -6.72 3.79 -0.56
CA GLY A 217 -6.41 4.32 -1.88
C GLY A 217 -7.11 5.65 -2.15
N ARG A 218 -7.36 5.94 -3.42
CA ARG A 218 -8.02 7.17 -3.86
C ARG A 218 -9.48 6.89 -4.22
N ASN A 219 -10.39 7.77 -3.82
CA ASN A 219 -11.76 7.83 -4.37
C ASN A 219 -11.95 9.10 -5.20
N TRP A 220 -13.00 9.08 -6.05
CA TRP A 220 -13.31 10.13 -7.01
C TRP A 220 -14.74 10.64 -6.81
N ARG A 221 -15.13 10.79 -5.56
CA ARG A 221 -16.51 11.09 -5.16
C ARG A 221 -17.05 12.41 -5.71
N TYR A 222 -16.20 13.38 -5.92
CA TYR A 222 -16.57 14.74 -6.30
C TYR A 222 -16.26 15.09 -7.76
N MET A 223 -16.08 14.09 -8.64
CA MET A 223 -15.93 14.33 -10.07
C MET A 223 -17.19 14.98 -10.64
N ILE A 224 -17.01 15.98 -11.49
CA ILE A 224 -18.08 16.57 -12.32
C ILE A 224 -18.39 15.65 -13.49
N SER A 225 -19.49 15.93 -14.23
CA SER A 225 -19.93 15.13 -15.39
C SER A 225 -18.83 14.92 -16.43
N ASP A 226 -18.13 16.00 -16.82
CA ASP A 226 -17.07 15.94 -17.83
C ASP A 226 -15.88 15.05 -17.40
N GLU A 227 -15.52 15.07 -16.10
CA GLU A 227 -14.47 14.19 -15.55
C GLU A 227 -14.91 12.72 -15.54
N VAL A 228 -16.21 12.45 -15.26
CA VAL A 228 -16.77 11.09 -15.34
C VAL A 228 -16.77 10.60 -16.77
N GLU A 229 -17.17 11.44 -17.72
CA GLU A 229 -17.17 11.10 -19.15
C GLU A 229 -15.73 10.84 -19.66
N GLU A 230 -14.76 11.70 -19.36
CA GLU A 230 -13.35 11.47 -19.67
C GLU A 230 -12.87 10.14 -19.08
N ARG A 231 -13.23 9.88 -17.81
CA ARG A 231 -12.86 8.63 -17.14
C ARG A 231 -13.36 7.41 -17.86
N MET A 232 -14.59 7.44 -18.36
CA MET A 232 -15.22 6.33 -19.07
C MET A 232 -14.65 6.16 -20.47
N GLN A 233 -14.60 7.25 -21.24
CA GLN A 233 -14.30 7.23 -22.67
C GLN A 233 -12.80 7.20 -22.97
N THR A 234 -11.97 7.79 -22.11
CA THR A 234 -10.53 7.90 -22.33
C THR A 234 -9.76 6.98 -21.38
N THR A 235 -9.76 7.29 -20.10
CA THR A 235 -8.91 6.59 -19.12
C THR A 235 -9.23 5.10 -19.02
N ASN A 236 -10.49 4.73 -18.82
CA ASN A 236 -10.89 3.33 -18.66
C ASN A 236 -10.88 2.58 -20.01
N PHE A 237 -11.23 3.24 -21.09
CA PHE A 237 -11.13 2.68 -22.44
C PHE A 237 -9.68 2.30 -22.80
N MET A 238 -8.73 3.22 -22.59
CA MET A 238 -7.31 2.96 -22.84
C MET A 238 -6.77 1.87 -21.94
N ARG A 239 -7.14 1.87 -20.66
CA ARG A 239 -6.75 0.80 -19.73
C ARG A 239 -7.24 -0.56 -20.17
N LYS A 240 -8.52 -0.68 -20.55
CA LYS A 240 -9.10 -1.93 -21.04
C LYS A 240 -8.35 -2.40 -22.30
N THR A 241 -8.20 -1.53 -23.29
CA THR A 241 -7.64 -1.87 -24.61
C THR A 241 -6.18 -2.35 -24.49
N VAL A 242 -5.31 -1.53 -23.90
CA VAL A 242 -3.88 -1.84 -23.78
C VAL A 242 -3.63 -3.05 -22.88
N ARG A 243 -4.37 -3.15 -21.76
CA ARG A 243 -4.18 -4.26 -20.83
C ARG A 243 -4.74 -5.57 -21.33
N THR A 244 -5.78 -5.56 -22.18
CA THR A 244 -6.27 -6.79 -22.84
C THR A 244 -5.14 -7.42 -23.67
N VAL A 245 -4.49 -6.64 -24.54
CA VAL A 245 -3.36 -7.14 -25.34
C VAL A 245 -2.22 -7.65 -24.47
N ARG A 246 -1.84 -6.86 -23.45
CA ARG A 246 -0.78 -7.23 -22.53
C ARG A 246 -1.08 -8.52 -21.77
N LEU A 247 -2.29 -8.67 -21.24
CA LEU A 247 -2.68 -9.83 -20.44
C LEU A 247 -2.75 -11.09 -21.28
N ASN A 248 -3.29 -11.01 -22.51
CA ASN A 248 -3.34 -12.16 -23.40
C ASN A 248 -1.94 -12.68 -23.74
N ASN A 249 -1.02 -11.78 -24.12
CA ASN A 249 0.36 -12.16 -24.43
C ASN A 249 1.12 -12.73 -23.19
N LEU A 250 0.93 -12.11 -22.01
CA LEU A 250 1.54 -12.61 -20.79
C LEU A 250 1.00 -14.00 -20.42
N LEU A 251 -0.32 -14.18 -20.47
CA LEU A 251 -0.97 -15.44 -20.11
C LEU A 251 -0.52 -16.57 -21.04
N GLU A 252 -0.46 -16.33 -22.33
CA GLU A 252 0.01 -17.32 -23.31
C GLU A 252 1.41 -17.85 -22.96
N GLU A 253 2.35 -16.96 -22.65
CA GLU A 253 3.71 -17.36 -22.29
C GLU A 253 3.81 -17.97 -20.88
N MET A 254 3.01 -17.48 -19.92
CA MET A 254 2.94 -18.02 -18.57
C MET A 254 2.40 -19.46 -18.53
N LEU A 255 1.48 -19.82 -19.44
CA LEU A 255 0.93 -21.17 -19.56
C LEU A 255 1.92 -22.18 -20.16
N LYS A 256 2.94 -21.72 -20.88
CA LYS A 256 3.95 -22.58 -21.50
C LYS A 256 5.09 -22.94 -20.54
N SER A 257 5.30 -22.17 -19.47
CA SER A 257 6.48 -22.31 -18.59
C SER A 257 6.22 -21.82 -17.17
N ASP A 258 6.41 -22.69 -16.18
CA ASP A 258 6.35 -22.32 -14.76
C ASP A 258 7.36 -21.24 -14.40
N LYS A 259 8.55 -21.26 -14.97
CA LYS A 259 9.56 -20.20 -14.80
C LYS A 259 9.01 -18.84 -15.23
N VAL A 260 8.38 -18.77 -16.41
CA VAL A 260 7.76 -17.52 -16.91
C VAL A 260 6.57 -17.13 -16.06
N ARG A 261 5.74 -18.09 -15.65
CA ARG A 261 4.60 -17.86 -14.75
C ARG A 261 5.04 -17.19 -13.45
N ILE A 262 6.04 -17.74 -12.80
CA ILE A 262 6.59 -17.16 -11.55
C ILE A 262 7.16 -15.77 -11.81
N GLN A 263 7.98 -15.57 -12.86
CA GLN A 263 8.62 -14.29 -13.17
C GLN A 263 7.62 -13.15 -13.45
N TYR A 264 6.45 -13.45 -13.98
CA TYR A 264 5.47 -12.46 -14.38
C TYR A 264 4.22 -12.40 -13.51
N ALA A 265 4.09 -13.27 -12.51
CA ALA A 265 2.91 -13.39 -11.65
C ALA A 265 2.42 -12.06 -11.07
N SER A 266 3.28 -11.28 -10.43
CA SER A 266 2.93 -9.98 -9.84
C SER A 266 2.58 -8.93 -10.90
N LYS A 267 3.31 -8.90 -12.02
CA LYS A 267 3.01 -7.98 -13.14
C LYS A 267 1.69 -8.29 -13.80
N TYR A 268 1.37 -9.59 -13.97
CA TYR A 268 0.10 -10.05 -14.49
C TYR A 268 -1.04 -9.68 -13.53
N ALA A 269 -0.93 -10.03 -12.26
CA ALA A 269 -1.93 -9.74 -11.23
C ALA A 269 -2.24 -8.23 -11.13
N SER A 270 -1.21 -7.38 -11.11
CA SER A 270 -1.37 -5.93 -11.10
C SER A 270 -2.09 -5.43 -12.37
N SER A 271 -1.70 -5.94 -13.55
CA SER A 271 -2.34 -5.55 -14.80
C SER A 271 -3.81 -5.97 -14.86
N ALA A 272 -4.13 -7.20 -14.45
CA ALA A 272 -5.47 -7.76 -14.42
C ALA A 272 -6.38 -6.99 -13.45
N ASN A 273 -5.87 -6.60 -12.28
CA ASN A 273 -6.61 -5.80 -11.31
C ASN A 273 -7.12 -4.47 -11.89
N TYR A 274 -6.25 -3.70 -12.54
CA TYR A 274 -6.63 -2.43 -13.18
C TYR A 274 -7.51 -2.62 -14.42
N TRP A 275 -7.29 -3.69 -15.17
CA TRP A 275 -8.08 -4.04 -16.34
C TRP A 275 -9.54 -4.32 -15.96
N LYS A 276 -9.74 -5.21 -14.98
CA LYS A 276 -11.08 -5.57 -14.51
C LYS A 276 -11.79 -4.41 -13.82
N ASN A 277 -11.05 -3.60 -13.02
CA ASN A 277 -11.61 -2.39 -12.43
C ASN A 277 -12.12 -1.40 -13.49
N ALA A 278 -11.38 -1.19 -14.58
CA ALA A 278 -11.80 -0.28 -15.63
C ALA A 278 -13.07 -0.75 -16.34
N ILE A 279 -13.23 -2.06 -16.55
CA ILE A 279 -14.45 -2.65 -17.15
C ILE A 279 -15.63 -2.49 -16.20
N GLY A 280 -15.50 -2.99 -14.96
CA GLY A 280 -16.59 -2.97 -13.99
C GLY A 280 -17.00 -1.54 -13.59
N MET A 281 -16.04 -0.60 -13.54
CA MET A 281 -16.36 0.81 -13.30
C MET A 281 -17.22 1.38 -14.41
N ASN A 282 -16.90 1.16 -15.70
CA ASN A 282 -17.72 1.65 -16.81
C ASN A 282 -19.11 1.01 -16.80
N GLU A 283 -19.21 -0.29 -16.57
CA GLU A 283 -20.49 -0.99 -16.45
C GLU A 283 -21.34 -0.40 -15.32
N GLY A 284 -20.77 -0.18 -14.14
CA GLY A 284 -21.45 0.42 -12.99
C GLY A 284 -21.90 1.86 -13.24
N LEU A 285 -21.03 2.70 -13.83
CA LEU A 285 -21.39 4.09 -14.16
C LEU A 285 -22.53 4.20 -15.15
N VAL A 286 -22.59 3.32 -16.15
CA VAL A 286 -23.70 3.23 -17.12
C VAL A 286 -24.96 2.71 -16.44
N GLN A 287 -24.88 1.60 -15.71
CA GLN A 287 -26.03 0.98 -15.05
C GLN A 287 -26.69 1.93 -14.04
N LEU A 288 -25.91 2.69 -13.30
CA LEU A 288 -26.39 3.65 -12.31
C LEU A 288 -26.74 5.02 -12.91
N LYS A 289 -26.61 5.19 -14.23
CA LYS A 289 -26.91 6.45 -14.94
C LYS A 289 -26.23 7.66 -14.29
N VAL A 290 -24.95 7.50 -13.92
CA VAL A 290 -24.23 8.53 -13.12
C VAL A 290 -24.14 9.86 -13.88
N LEU A 291 -23.94 9.85 -15.19
CA LEU A 291 -23.90 11.07 -16.01
C LEU A 291 -25.23 11.84 -16.01
N ASP A 292 -26.36 11.14 -15.88
CA ASP A 292 -27.69 11.79 -15.85
C ASP A 292 -27.95 12.51 -14.52
N THR A 293 -27.21 12.14 -13.47
CA THR A 293 -27.36 12.67 -12.11
C THR A 293 -26.32 13.71 -11.73
N LYS A 294 -25.29 13.87 -12.52
CA LYS A 294 -24.19 14.82 -12.34
C LYS A 294 -24.29 16.02 -13.27
#